data_7523639626f2da35fb482ed5399c4d48
#
_entry.id   7523639626f2da35fb482ed5399c4d48
#
_cell.length_a   1.000
_cell.length_b   1.000
_cell.length_c   1.000
_cell.angle_alpha   90.00
_cell.angle_beta   90.00
_cell.angle_gamma   90.00
#
_symmetry.space_group_name_H-M   'P 1'
#
loop_
_entity.id
_entity.type
_entity.pdbx_description
1 polymer ?
#
loop_
_entity_poly.entity_id
_entity_poly.type
_entity_poly.pdbx_seq_one_letter_code
_entity_poly.pdbx_strand_id
1 'polypeptide(L)'
;MTIEEICDSEGVTLAYFDNELWPRPGMIISDMRIIFVNKSLTREAQKRVILHELGHLNHTKANYIINPMKCENESNRAMIHALLREELEQTDKENFNYLNFMEKHKLKSVTDEIMVIDEFYRLVG
;
A
#
# COMPACT_ATOMS: atom_id res chain seq x y z
N MET A 1 4.40 4.41 -13.09
CA MET A 1 2.95 4.71 -13.05
C MET A 1 2.63 5.57 -11.84
N THR A 2 1.75 6.53 -12.00
CA THR A 2 1.22 7.30 -10.87
C THR A 2 0.20 6.46 -10.12
N ILE A 3 -0.14 6.89 -8.90
CA ILE A 3 -1.18 6.25 -8.11
C ILE A 3 -2.52 6.29 -8.84
N GLU A 4 -2.82 7.42 -9.49
CA GLU A 4 -4.04 7.59 -10.27
C GLU A 4 -4.10 6.60 -11.44
N GLU A 5 -2.98 6.41 -12.13
CA GLU A 5 -2.88 5.43 -13.22
C GLU A 5 -3.06 4.00 -12.74
N ILE A 6 -2.48 3.66 -11.57
CA ILE A 6 -2.65 2.33 -10.98
C ILE A 6 -4.12 2.09 -10.65
N CYS A 7 -4.78 3.05 -10.02
CA CYS A 7 -6.21 2.93 -9.70
C CYS A 7 -7.04 2.77 -10.96
N ASP A 8 -6.75 3.56 -12.01
CA ASP A 8 -7.47 3.44 -13.27
C ASP A 8 -7.29 2.05 -13.89
N SER A 9 -6.07 1.51 -13.86
CA SER A 9 -5.81 0.18 -14.41
C SER A 9 -6.55 -0.92 -13.67
N GLU A 10 -6.82 -0.72 -12.38
CA GLU A 10 -7.56 -1.67 -11.55
C GLU A 10 -9.08 -1.40 -11.55
N GLY A 11 -9.51 -0.36 -12.25
CA GLY A 11 -10.91 0.02 -12.28
C GLY A 11 -11.41 0.55 -10.94
N VAL A 12 -10.55 1.25 -10.20
CA VAL A 12 -10.86 1.77 -8.87
C VAL A 12 -11.00 3.28 -8.93
N THR A 13 -12.05 3.79 -8.29
CA THR A 13 -12.29 5.23 -8.16
C THR A 13 -11.70 5.73 -6.84
N LEU A 14 -10.98 6.84 -6.89
CA LEU A 14 -10.48 7.51 -5.69
C LEU A 14 -11.46 8.62 -5.29
N ALA A 15 -11.79 8.68 -4.01
CA ALA A 15 -12.61 9.76 -3.43
C ALA A 15 -11.87 10.29 -2.21
N TYR A 16 -11.86 11.61 -2.06
CA TYR A 16 -11.16 12.27 -0.95
C TYR A 16 -12.18 12.84 0.02
N PHE A 17 -11.89 12.77 1.32
CA PHE A 17 -12.78 13.28 2.34
C PHE A 17 -12.02 14.13 3.36
N ASP A 18 -12.78 15.01 4.04
CA ASP A 18 -12.22 15.87 5.09
C ASP A 18 -12.01 15.10 6.38
N ASN A 19 -10.90 15.39 7.07
CA ASN A 19 -10.58 14.77 8.35
C ASN A 19 -11.69 14.97 9.39
N GLU A 20 -12.39 16.09 9.33
CA GLU A 20 -13.50 16.39 10.25
C GLU A 20 -14.68 15.44 10.09
N LEU A 21 -14.89 14.93 8.88
CA LEU A 21 -15.95 13.96 8.64
C LEU A 21 -15.61 12.61 9.24
N TRP A 22 -14.34 12.24 9.17
CA TRP A 22 -13.90 10.92 9.64
C TRP A 22 -12.40 10.95 9.85
N PRO A 23 -11.91 10.94 11.11
CA PRO A 23 -10.47 11.09 11.39
C PRO A 23 -9.71 9.78 11.21
N ARG A 24 -9.80 9.18 10.04
CA ARG A 24 -9.12 7.94 9.68
C ARG A 24 -8.37 8.13 8.37
N PRO A 25 -7.30 7.36 8.12
CA PRO A 25 -6.51 7.50 6.89
C PRO A 25 -7.30 7.23 5.62
N GLY A 26 -8.12 6.18 5.62
CA GLY A 26 -8.90 5.82 4.45
C GLY A 26 -9.54 4.46 4.59
N MET A 27 -10.26 4.05 3.55
CA MET A 27 -10.90 2.74 3.48
C MET A 27 -11.22 2.38 2.03
N ILE A 28 -11.43 1.11 1.79
CA ILE A 28 -11.93 0.63 0.50
C ILE A 28 -13.31 0.01 0.67
N ILE A 29 -14.18 0.27 -0.31
CA ILE A 29 -15.42 -0.47 -0.49
C ILE A 29 -15.22 -1.33 -1.73
N SER A 30 -14.81 -2.57 -1.53
CA SER A 30 -14.39 -3.46 -2.62
C SER A 30 -15.48 -3.71 -3.64
N ASP A 31 -16.72 -3.91 -3.19
CA ASP A 31 -17.84 -4.19 -4.09
C ASP A 31 -18.12 -3.04 -5.06
N MET A 32 -17.88 -1.82 -4.62
CA MET A 32 -18.06 -0.63 -5.44
C MET A 32 -16.78 -0.17 -6.12
N ARG A 33 -15.64 -0.78 -5.79
CA ARG A 33 -14.30 -0.44 -6.27
C ARG A 33 -14.00 1.05 -6.06
N ILE A 34 -14.23 1.51 -4.84
CA ILE A 34 -13.96 2.89 -4.42
C ILE A 34 -13.01 2.87 -3.24
N ILE A 35 -11.96 3.69 -3.29
CA ILE A 35 -11.06 3.96 -2.17
C ILE A 35 -11.29 5.38 -1.69
N PHE A 36 -11.61 5.53 -0.41
CA PHE A 36 -11.73 6.82 0.25
C PHE A 36 -10.40 7.16 0.92
N VAL A 37 -9.90 8.36 0.70
CA VAL A 37 -8.62 8.81 1.24
C VAL A 37 -8.80 10.12 1.97
N ASN A 38 -8.24 10.22 3.17
CA ASN A 38 -8.26 11.44 3.95
C ASN A 38 -7.34 12.49 3.29
N LYS A 39 -7.93 13.59 2.82
CA LYS A 39 -7.17 14.61 2.08
C LYS A 39 -6.24 15.44 2.95
N SER A 40 -6.36 15.34 4.29
CA SER A 40 -5.45 16.05 5.20
C SER A 40 -4.09 15.38 5.31
N LEU A 41 -3.94 14.15 4.83
CA LEU A 41 -2.67 13.44 4.84
C LEU A 41 -1.70 14.04 3.82
N THR A 42 -0.39 13.91 4.09
CA THR A 42 0.63 14.26 3.11
C THR A 42 0.46 13.38 1.87
N ARG A 43 0.99 13.84 0.73
CA ARG A 43 0.93 13.07 -0.52
C ARG A 43 1.54 11.67 -0.34
N GLU A 44 2.66 11.58 0.37
CA GLU A 44 3.32 10.30 0.64
C GLU A 44 2.46 9.38 1.50
N ALA A 45 1.79 9.92 2.51
CA ALA A 45 0.88 9.14 3.35
C ALA A 45 -0.35 8.69 2.57
N GLN A 46 -0.91 9.55 1.72
CA GLN A 46 -2.02 9.19 0.84
C GLN A 46 -1.64 8.02 -0.06
N LYS A 47 -0.44 8.06 -0.63
CA LYS A 47 0.08 7.00 -1.50
C LYS A 47 0.13 5.66 -0.78
N ARG A 48 0.65 5.64 0.46
CA ARG A 48 0.71 4.41 1.25
C ARG A 48 -0.68 3.87 1.55
N VAL A 49 -1.62 4.74 1.90
CA VAL A 49 -3.01 4.34 2.16
C VAL A 49 -3.64 3.73 0.92
N ILE A 50 -3.49 4.37 -0.22
CA ILE A 50 -4.07 3.88 -1.48
C ILE A 50 -3.49 2.52 -1.84
N LEU A 51 -2.18 2.36 -1.77
CA LEU A 51 -1.54 1.07 -2.09
C LEU A 51 -1.96 -0.03 -1.11
N HIS A 52 -2.08 0.30 0.18
CA HIS A 52 -2.56 -0.65 1.18
C HIS A 52 -4.00 -1.07 0.88
N GLU A 53 -4.88 -0.12 0.59
CA GLU A 53 -6.28 -0.42 0.30
C GLU A 53 -6.44 -1.18 -1.02
N LEU A 54 -5.62 -0.89 -2.03
CA LEU A 54 -5.60 -1.68 -3.26
C LEU A 54 -5.25 -3.14 -2.97
N GLY A 55 -4.40 -3.40 -2.00
CA GLY A 55 -4.07 -4.76 -1.57
C GLY A 55 -5.27 -5.51 -1.00
N HIS A 56 -6.29 -4.81 -0.52
CA HIS A 56 -7.54 -5.41 -0.04
C HIS A 56 -8.58 -5.62 -1.13
N LEU A 57 -8.31 -5.19 -2.35
CA LEU A 57 -9.32 -5.16 -3.42
C LEU A 57 -10.03 -6.49 -3.66
N ASN A 58 -9.30 -7.58 -3.53
CA ASN A 58 -9.85 -8.93 -3.72
C ASN A 58 -10.26 -9.61 -2.42
N HIS A 59 -10.15 -8.93 -1.28
CA HIS A 59 -10.59 -9.46 -0.01
C HIS A 59 -12.08 -9.22 0.17
N THR A 60 -12.82 -10.27 0.50
CA THR A 60 -14.23 -10.13 0.83
C THR A 60 -14.39 -9.82 2.30
N LYS A 61 -15.57 -9.33 2.69
CA LYS A 61 -15.91 -9.12 4.09
C LYS A 61 -15.76 -10.43 4.88
N ALA A 62 -16.16 -11.55 4.30
CA ALA A 62 -16.05 -12.87 4.93
C ALA A 62 -14.57 -13.24 5.15
N ASN A 63 -13.70 -13.02 4.17
CA ASN A 63 -12.26 -13.28 4.31
C ASN A 63 -11.69 -12.48 5.50
N TYR A 64 -12.05 -11.20 5.59
CA TYR A 64 -11.56 -10.33 6.65
C TYR A 64 -12.04 -10.77 8.03
N ILE A 65 -13.31 -11.20 8.15
CA ILE A 65 -13.86 -11.67 9.41
C ILE A 65 -13.16 -12.97 9.86
N ILE A 66 -12.94 -13.90 8.92
CA ILE A 66 -12.35 -15.20 9.23
C ILE A 66 -10.87 -15.09 9.57
N ASN A 67 -10.12 -14.27 8.82
CA ASN A 67 -8.68 -14.15 9.02
C ASN A 67 -8.19 -12.73 8.71
N PRO A 68 -8.47 -11.77 9.63
CA PRO A 68 -8.10 -10.37 9.40
C PRO A 68 -6.58 -10.17 9.31
N MET A 69 -5.79 -10.91 10.09
CA MET A 69 -4.34 -10.78 10.08
C MET A 69 -3.75 -11.18 8.72
N LYS A 70 -4.28 -12.25 8.13
CA LYS A 70 -3.85 -12.67 6.80
C LYS A 70 -4.15 -11.61 5.74
N CYS A 71 -5.35 -11.03 5.79
CA CYS A 71 -5.74 -9.97 4.86
C CYS A 71 -4.84 -8.75 5.00
N GLU A 72 -4.55 -8.33 6.24
CA GLU A 72 -3.66 -7.19 6.50
C GLU A 72 -2.24 -7.46 6.02
N ASN A 73 -1.72 -8.66 6.24
CA ASN A 73 -0.38 -9.03 5.79
C ASN A 73 -0.28 -9.07 4.27
N GLU A 74 -1.29 -9.62 3.60
CA GLU A 74 -1.33 -9.64 2.14
C GLU A 74 -1.38 -8.21 1.58
N SER A 75 -2.18 -7.34 2.18
CA SER A 75 -2.30 -5.95 1.79
C SER A 75 -0.98 -5.19 1.99
N ASN A 76 -0.34 -5.36 3.13
CA ASN A 76 0.95 -4.73 3.42
C ASN A 76 2.03 -5.22 2.45
N ARG A 77 2.05 -6.51 2.15
CA ARG A 77 3.02 -7.09 1.21
C ARG A 77 2.80 -6.51 -0.21
N ALA A 78 1.56 -6.37 -0.63
CA ALA A 78 1.24 -5.78 -1.94
C ALA A 78 1.70 -4.32 -2.02
N MET A 79 1.50 -3.55 -0.95
CA MET A 79 1.96 -2.17 -0.85
C MET A 79 3.49 -2.10 -0.94
N ILE A 80 4.19 -2.92 -0.16
CA ILE A 80 5.65 -2.98 -0.14
C ILE A 80 6.18 -3.37 -1.52
N HIS A 81 5.57 -4.34 -2.17
CA HIS A 81 5.93 -4.76 -3.51
C HIS A 81 5.87 -3.57 -4.50
N ALA A 82 4.77 -2.83 -4.48
CA ALA A 82 4.59 -1.68 -5.37
C ALA A 82 5.62 -0.58 -5.10
N LEU A 83 5.89 -0.29 -3.83
CA LEU A 83 6.87 0.72 -3.44
C LEU A 83 8.29 0.30 -3.84
N LEU A 84 8.63 -0.97 -3.69
CA LEU A 84 9.94 -1.50 -4.10
C LEU A 84 10.13 -1.44 -5.61
N ARG A 85 9.11 -1.79 -6.37
CA ARG A 85 9.18 -1.70 -7.83
C ARG A 85 9.49 -0.28 -8.27
N GLU A 86 8.81 0.70 -7.67
CA GLU A 86 9.06 2.11 -7.97
C GLU A 86 10.49 2.52 -7.60
N GLU A 87 10.97 2.09 -6.42
CA GLU A 87 12.31 2.39 -5.96
C GLU A 87 13.38 1.82 -6.91
N LEU A 88 13.18 0.58 -7.36
CA LEU A 88 14.13 -0.11 -8.24
C LEU A 88 14.10 0.42 -9.67
N GLU A 89 13.08 1.16 -10.07
CA GLU A 89 13.07 1.88 -11.34
C GLU A 89 14.00 3.09 -11.31
N GLN A 90 14.27 3.64 -10.12
CA GLN A 90 15.04 4.86 -9.94
C GLN A 90 16.43 4.62 -9.35
N THR A 91 16.65 3.47 -8.73
CA THR A 91 17.90 3.13 -8.03
C THR A 91 18.37 1.76 -8.43
N ASP A 92 19.68 1.62 -8.73
CA ASP A 92 20.27 0.31 -9.05
C ASP A 92 20.13 -0.60 -7.83
N LYS A 93 19.90 -1.89 -8.08
CA LYS A 93 19.74 -2.88 -7.01
C LYS A 93 20.98 -2.96 -6.09
N GLU A 94 22.17 -2.69 -6.63
CA GLU A 94 23.42 -2.69 -5.87
C GLU A 94 23.48 -1.53 -4.87
N ASN A 95 22.75 -0.47 -5.13
CA ASN A 95 22.70 0.72 -4.28
C ASN A 95 21.50 0.74 -3.35
N PHE A 96 20.64 -0.29 -3.41
CA PHE A 96 19.46 -0.36 -2.58
C PHE A 96 19.83 -0.58 -1.10
N ASN A 97 19.24 0.25 -0.23
CA ASN A 97 19.42 0.14 1.21
C ASN A 97 18.05 -0.02 1.85
N TYR A 98 17.77 -1.21 2.40
CA TYR A 98 16.44 -1.49 2.95
C TYR A 98 16.10 -0.65 4.19
N LEU A 99 17.11 -0.26 4.98
CA LEU A 99 16.86 0.58 6.15
C LEU A 99 16.41 1.98 5.74
N ASN A 100 17.05 2.55 4.72
CA ASN A 100 16.63 3.85 4.18
C ASN A 100 15.24 3.78 3.55
N PHE A 101 14.96 2.69 2.85
CA PHE A 101 13.65 2.44 2.26
C PHE A 101 12.57 2.38 3.35
N MET A 102 12.82 1.64 4.43
CA MET A 102 11.87 1.51 5.54
C MET A 102 11.63 2.86 6.22
N GLU A 103 12.69 3.65 6.43
CA GLU A 103 12.56 4.97 7.03
C GLU A 103 11.73 5.89 6.12
N LYS A 104 12.04 5.92 4.84
CA LYS A 104 11.33 6.74 3.85
C LYS A 104 9.83 6.44 3.84
N HIS A 105 9.45 5.18 3.93
CA HIS A 105 8.05 4.76 3.86
C HIS A 105 7.43 4.47 5.23
N LYS A 106 8.14 4.84 6.30
CA LYS A 106 7.66 4.72 7.69
C LYS A 106 7.24 3.31 8.06
N LEU A 107 8.00 2.34 7.58
CA LEU A 107 7.82 0.93 7.92
C LEU A 107 8.70 0.63 9.12
N LYS A 108 8.10 0.21 10.24
CA LYS A 108 8.83 0.14 11.52
C LYS A 108 8.82 -1.23 12.17
N SER A 109 7.92 -2.12 11.76
CA SER A 109 7.77 -3.41 12.44
C SER A 109 8.78 -4.44 11.91
N VAL A 110 9.03 -5.47 12.72
CA VAL A 110 9.85 -6.61 12.29
C VAL A 110 9.20 -7.33 11.11
N THR A 111 7.87 -7.40 11.12
CA THR A 111 7.12 -8.00 10.01
C THR A 111 7.33 -7.22 8.72
N ASP A 112 7.31 -5.90 8.78
CA ASP A 112 7.59 -5.04 7.62
C ASP A 112 9.00 -5.28 7.10
N GLU A 113 9.99 -5.35 7.99
CA GLU A 113 11.39 -5.60 7.61
C GLU A 113 11.53 -6.92 6.86
N ILE A 114 10.92 -7.98 7.38
CA ILE A 114 10.96 -9.30 6.74
C ILE A 114 10.33 -9.24 5.36
N MET A 115 9.20 -8.57 5.24
CA MET A 115 8.50 -8.41 3.95
C MET A 115 9.34 -7.63 2.94
N VAL A 116 9.98 -6.54 3.37
CA VAL A 116 10.84 -5.73 2.49
C VAL A 116 11.98 -6.57 1.94
N ILE A 117 12.69 -7.28 2.81
CA ILE A 117 13.83 -8.11 2.40
C ILE A 117 13.37 -9.22 1.46
N ASP A 118 12.29 -9.92 1.81
CA ASP A 118 11.76 -11.01 0.99
C ASP A 118 11.32 -10.53 -0.39
N GLU A 119 10.56 -9.43 -0.44
CA GLU A 119 10.08 -8.88 -1.71
C GLU A 119 11.23 -8.32 -2.57
N PHE A 120 12.23 -7.72 -1.94
CA PHE A 120 13.40 -7.25 -2.67
C PHE A 120 14.09 -8.41 -3.41
N TYR A 121 14.34 -9.51 -2.70
CA TYR A 121 14.97 -10.67 -3.33
C TYR A 121 14.12 -11.29 -4.43
N ARG A 122 12.81 -11.28 -4.27
CA ARG A 122 11.90 -11.77 -5.32
C ARG A 122 11.96 -10.91 -6.58
N LEU A 123 12.10 -9.59 -6.41
CA LEU A 123 12.12 -8.66 -7.54
C LEU A 123 13.45 -8.66 -8.28
N VAL A 124 14.56 -8.85 -7.60
CA VAL A 124 15.90 -8.75 -8.22
C VAL A 124 16.51 -10.10 -8.54
N GLY A 125 15.98 -11.13 -7.99
CA GLY A 125 16.59 -12.44 -8.05
C GLY A 125 15.95 -13.51 -8.72
#